data_c9fb365f3f48a976052af4b8abff8968
#
_entry.id   c9fb365f3f48a976052af4b8abff8968
#
_cell.length_a   1.000
_cell.length_b   1.000
_cell.length_c   1.000
_cell.angle_alpha   90.00
_cell.angle_beta   90.00
_cell.angle_gamma   90.00
#
_symmetry.space_group_name_H-M   'P 1'
#
loop_
_entity.id
_entity.type
_entity.pdbx_description
1 polymer ?
#
loop_
_entity_poly.entity_id
_entity_poly.type
_entity_poly.pdbx_seq_one_letter_code
_entity_poly.pdbx_strand_id
1 'polypeptide(L)'
;MTGFSKDERAALLAVKGVGPTVVARLEELGIATFADLAARDPDAICAEVSATLGATCWRNSPQARGAIAAAVARAGEGLQDR
;
A
#
# COMPACT_ATOMS: atom_id res chain seq x y z
N MET A 1 3.66 17.30 5.45
CA MET A 1 2.53 16.37 5.36
C MET A 1 3.04 14.99 5.07
N THR A 2 2.53 14.03 5.79
CA THR A 2 2.95 12.65 5.68
C THR A 2 1.92 11.87 4.85
N GLY A 3 2.14 11.80 3.56
CA GLY A 3 1.24 11.06 2.69
C GLY A 3 1.76 11.06 1.28
N PHE A 4 1.17 10.21 0.45
CA PHE A 4 1.54 10.14 -0.95
C PHE A 4 1.26 11.48 -1.64
N SER A 5 2.08 11.82 -2.62
CA SER A 5 1.80 12.96 -3.47
C SER A 5 0.48 12.72 -4.22
N LYS A 6 -0.09 13.79 -4.74
CA LYS A 6 -1.35 13.70 -5.48
C LYS A 6 -1.24 12.72 -6.65
N ASP A 7 -0.14 12.76 -7.38
CA ASP A 7 0.09 11.88 -8.53
C ASP A 7 0.26 10.44 -8.10
N GLU A 8 1.01 10.19 -7.03
CA GLU A 8 1.22 8.85 -6.52
C GLU A 8 -0.08 8.25 -5.99
N ARG A 9 -0.83 9.05 -5.25
CA ARG A 9 -2.13 8.62 -4.73
C ARG A 9 -3.09 8.26 -5.88
N ALA A 10 -3.16 9.11 -6.92
CA ALA A 10 -4.02 8.85 -8.06
C ALA A 10 -3.61 7.55 -8.78
N ALA A 11 -2.31 7.32 -8.92
CA ALA A 11 -1.82 6.10 -9.55
C ALA A 11 -2.21 4.86 -8.75
N LEU A 12 -2.10 4.92 -7.42
CA LEU A 12 -2.49 3.81 -6.56
C LEU A 12 -3.98 3.55 -6.62
N LEU A 13 -4.79 4.61 -6.60
CA LEU A 13 -6.24 4.48 -6.65
C LEU A 13 -6.73 3.91 -7.99
N ALA A 14 -5.94 4.05 -9.04
CA ALA A 14 -6.25 3.48 -10.35
C ALA A 14 -6.00 1.97 -10.41
N VAL A 15 -5.26 1.43 -9.44
CA VAL A 15 -4.98 0.00 -9.39
C VAL A 15 -6.23 -0.75 -8.92
N LYS A 16 -6.60 -1.79 -9.64
CA LYS A 16 -7.76 -2.60 -9.29
C LYS A 16 -7.56 -3.21 -7.90
N GLY A 17 -8.54 -3.04 -7.04
CA GLY A 17 -8.51 -3.56 -5.68
C GLY A 17 -7.92 -2.59 -4.66
N VAL A 18 -7.27 -1.53 -5.10
CA VAL A 18 -6.71 -0.52 -4.20
C VAL A 18 -7.70 0.64 -4.09
N GLY A 19 -8.20 0.87 -2.89
CA GLY A 19 -9.13 1.94 -2.62
C GLY A 19 -8.55 2.96 -1.65
N PRO A 20 -9.32 4.02 -1.32
CA PRO A 20 -8.86 5.05 -0.38
C PRO A 20 -8.46 4.47 0.98
N THR A 21 -9.14 3.43 1.44
CA THR A 21 -8.83 2.78 2.71
C THR A 21 -7.43 2.16 2.67
N VAL A 22 -7.09 1.47 1.58
CA VAL A 22 -5.76 0.86 1.43
C VAL A 22 -4.69 1.93 1.47
N VAL A 23 -4.87 3.01 0.72
CA VAL A 23 -3.92 4.13 0.69
C VAL A 23 -3.77 4.72 2.09
N ALA A 24 -4.87 4.93 2.80
CA ALA A 24 -4.84 5.48 4.15
C ALA A 24 -4.05 4.58 5.11
N ARG A 25 -4.23 3.26 5.00
CA ARG A 25 -3.48 2.31 5.86
C ARG A 25 -1.98 2.38 5.59
N LEU A 26 -1.59 2.49 4.32
CA LEU A 26 -0.19 2.63 3.97
C LEU A 26 0.40 3.90 4.56
N GLU A 27 -0.33 5.00 4.48
CA GLU A 27 0.12 6.28 5.03
C GLU A 27 0.28 6.21 6.55
N GLU A 28 -0.61 5.49 7.23
CA GLU A 28 -0.53 5.30 8.68
C GLU A 28 0.73 4.55 9.11
N LEU A 29 1.27 3.72 8.24
CA LEU A 29 2.51 3.00 8.50
C LEU A 29 3.76 3.84 8.19
N GLY A 30 3.58 5.09 7.80
CA GLY A 30 4.70 5.96 7.45
C GLY A 30 5.16 5.82 6.01
N ILE A 31 4.40 5.11 5.18
CA ILE A 31 4.71 4.95 3.77
C ILE A 31 4.10 6.13 3.03
N ALA A 32 4.95 7.00 2.52
CA ALA A 32 4.49 8.26 1.91
C ALA A 32 4.95 8.44 0.46
N THR A 33 5.75 7.51 -0.07
CA THR A 33 6.26 7.59 -1.44
C THR A 33 6.28 6.22 -2.09
N PHE A 34 6.38 6.19 -3.41
CA PHE A 34 6.57 4.93 -4.13
C PHE A 34 7.88 4.25 -3.74
N ALA A 35 8.92 5.03 -3.48
CA ALA A 35 10.19 4.46 -3.04
C ALA A 35 10.04 3.69 -1.73
N ASP A 36 9.31 4.29 -0.76
CA ASP A 36 9.03 3.63 0.50
C ASP A 36 8.19 2.36 0.29
N LEU A 37 7.15 2.46 -0.53
CA LEU A 37 6.24 1.36 -0.76
C LEU A 37 6.92 0.20 -1.49
N ALA A 38 7.69 0.50 -2.53
CA ALA A 38 8.37 -0.53 -3.31
C ALA A 38 9.44 -1.27 -2.49
N ALA A 39 9.97 -0.63 -1.45
CA ALA A 39 10.96 -1.25 -0.58
C ALA A 39 10.33 -2.19 0.45
N ARG A 40 9.00 -2.22 0.56
CA ARG A 40 8.30 -3.03 1.55
C ARG A 40 7.82 -4.35 0.97
N ASP A 41 7.81 -5.37 1.83
CA ASP A 41 7.25 -6.66 1.50
C ASP A 41 5.72 -6.58 1.71
N PRO A 42 4.90 -6.98 0.71
CA PRO A 42 3.44 -6.96 0.89
C PRO A 42 2.95 -7.74 2.11
N ASP A 43 3.55 -8.88 2.40
CA ASP A 43 3.15 -9.67 3.57
C ASP A 43 3.48 -8.93 4.87
N ALA A 44 4.62 -8.25 4.92
CA ALA A 44 5.01 -7.46 6.09
C ALA A 44 4.04 -6.29 6.30
N ILE A 45 3.62 -5.63 5.22
CA ILE A 45 2.64 -4.55 5.29
C ILE A 45 1.33 -5.06 5.88
N CYS A 46 0.84 -6.19 5.39
CA CYS A 46 -0.41 -6.77 5.89
C CYS A 46 -0.31 -7.11 7.39
N ALA A 47 0.83 -7.65 7.81
CA ALA A 47 1.06 -7.96 9.21
C ALA A 47 1.07 -6.71 10.08
N GLU A 48 1.71 -5.63 9.59
CA GLU A 48 1.75 -4.36 10.31
C GLU A 48 0.37 -3.72 10.43
N VAL A 49 -0.41 -3.76 9.36
CA VAL A 49 -1.79 -3.23 9.39
C VAL A 49 -2.63 -4.02 10.36
N SER A 50 -2.52 -5.35 10.36
CA SER A 50 -3.25 -6.20 11.29
C SER A 50 -2.89 -5.86 12.73
N ALA A 51 -1.62 -5.67 13.02
CA ALA A 51 -1.16 -5.31 14.37
C ALA A 51 -1.70 -3.94 14.79
N THR A 52 -1.68 -2.97 13.88
CA THR A 52 -2.17 -1.61 14.15
C THR A 52 -3.67 -1.61 14.46
N LEU A 53 -4.44 -2.40 13.70
CA LEU A 53 -5.88 -2.47 13.88
C LEU A 53 -6.31 -3.43 14.98
N GLY A 54 -5.38 -4.24 15.49
CA GLY A 54 -5.70 -5.25 16.48
C GLY A 54 -6.58 -6.36 15.94
N ALA A 55 -6.53 -6.60 14.62
CA ALA A 55 -7.36 -7.60 13.96
C ALA A 55 -6.54 -8.35 12.92
N THR A 56 -6.88 -9.61 12.68
CA THR A 56 -6.16 -10.45 11.73
C THR A 56 -6.78 -10.45 10.33
N CYS A 57 -7.83 -9.66 10.12
CA CYS A 57 -8.57 -9.62 8.85
C CYS A 57 -7.69 -9.33 7.66
N TRP A 58 -6.81 -8.34 7.76
CA TRP A 58 -5.93 -7.95 6.67
C TRP A 58 -4.92 -9.03 6.34
N ARG A 59 -4.42 -9.67 7.37
CA ARG A 59 -3.41 -10.70 7.23
C ARG A 59 -3.97 -11.95 6.56
N ASN A 60 -5.23 -12.27 6.86
CA ASN A 60 -5.88 -13.49 6.37
C ASN A 60 -6.78 -13.25 5.16
N SER A 61 -6.96 -12.01 4.71
CA SER A 61 -7.83 -11.70 3.58
C SER A 61 -7.05 -11.77 2.27
N PRO A 62 -7.41 -12.68 1.34
CA PRO A 62 -6.77 -12.71 0.03
C PRO A 62 -6.96 -11.41 -0.74
N GLN A 63 -8.10 -10.73 -0.56
CA GLN A 63 -8.37 -9.46 -1.23
C GLN A 63 -7.45 -8.36 -0.74
N ALA A 64 -7.28 -8.24 0.58
CA ALA A 64 -6.40 -7.24 1.16
C ALA A 64 -4.95 -7.49 0.77
N ARG A 65 -4.51 -8.74 0.84
CA ARG A 65 -3.15 -9.10 0.47
C ARG A 65 -2.90 -8.83 -1.01
N GLY A 66 -3.87 -9.16 -1.86
CA GLY A 66 -3.77 -8.90 -3.29
C GLY A 66 -3.70 -7.40 -3.59
N ALA A 67 -4.50 -6.60 -2.90
CA ALA A 67 -4.49 -5.15 -3.08
C ALA A 67 -3.14 -4.56 -2.67
N ILE A 68 -2.60 -4.98 -1.54
CA ILE A 68 -1.29 -4.51 -1.08
C ILE A 68 -0.18 -4.94 -2.05
N ALA A 69 -0.21 -6.19 -2.51
CA ALA A 69 0.77 -6.68 -3.47
C ALA A 69 0.72 -5.88 -4.78
N ALA A 70 -0.49 -5.58 -5.25
CA ALA A 70 -0.67 -4.79 -6.46
C ALA A 70 -0.15 -3.35 -6.26
N ALA A 71 -0.38 -2.78 -5.08
CA ALA A 71 0.11 -1.44 -4.76
C ALA A 71 1.64 -1.40 -4.76
N VAL A 72 2.28 -2.39 -4.16
CA VAL A 72 3.75 -2.48 -4.12
C VAL A 72 4.29 -2.64 -5.55
N ALA A 73 3.66 -3.49 -6.36
CA ALA A 73 4.06 -3.68 -7.75
C ALA A 73 3.94 -2.38 -8.54
N ARG A 74 2.84 -1.65 -8.36
CA ARG A 74 2.63 -0.37 -9.06
C ARG A 74 3.68 0.66 -8.66
N ALA A 75 4.05 0.68 -7.38
CA ALA A 75 5.09 1.58 -6.90
C ALA A 75 6.42 1.29 -7.58
N GLY A 76 6.78 0.01 -7.71
CA GLY A 76 7.99 -0.39 -8.41
C GLY A 76 7.98 0.02 -9.87
N GLU A 77 6.84 -0.15 -10.55
CA GLU A 77 6.68 0.28 -11.93
C GLU A 77 6.85 1.79 -12.09
N GLY A 78 6.28 2.56 -11.17
CA GLY A 78 6.41 4.01 -11.20
C GLY A 78 7.85 4.48 -11.06
N LEU A 79 8.64 3.77 -10.26
CA LEU A 79 10.05 4.09 -10.09
C LEU A 79 10.88 3.75 -11.33
N GLN A 80 10.46 2.73 -12.08
CA GLN A 80 11.17 2.29 -13.28
C GLN A 80 10.89 3.16 -14.50
N ASP A 81 9.81 3.92 -14.46
CA ASP A 81 9.39 4.77 -15.58
C ASP A 81 10.14 6.09 -15.66
N ARG A 82 11.23 6.24 -14.96
CA ARG A 82 12.01 7.48 -14.95
C ARG A 82 13.21 7.44 -15.84
#